data_1a9440fb46346bbfecb4896543227488
#
_entry.id   1a9440fb46346bbfecb4896543227488
#
_cell.length_a   1.000
_cell.length_b   1.000
_cell.length_c   1.000
_cell.angle_alpha   90.00
_cell.angle_beta   90.00
_cell.angle_gamma   90.00
#
_symmetry.space_group_name_H-M   'P 1'
#
loop_
_entity.id
_entity.type
_entity.pdbx_description
1 polymer ?
#
loop_
_entity_poly.entity_id
_entity_poly.type
_entity_poly.pdbx_seq_one_letter_code
_entity_poly.pdbx_strand_id
1 'polypeptide(L)' 'MLFVSNDEIHWIREDLTLKVGETMEVEARIRYRQVLEKAILYKVESGLYVEFENKQSAIQEGQFVAWYKNEELLGSGVIS' A
#
# COMPACT_ATOMS: atom_id res chain seq x y z
N MET A 1 0.98 5.25 10.11
CA MET A 1 1.07 4.50 8.87
C MET A 1 0.69 3.04 9.09
N LEU A 2 0.27 2.36 8.06
CA LEU A 2 -0.09 0.95 8.17
C LEU A 2 1.01 0.07 7.61
N PHE A 3 0.97 -1.22 7.97
CA PHE A 3 2.00 -2.18 7.59
C PHE A 3 1.38 -3.40 6.91
N VAL A 4 2.04 -3.89 5.87
CA VAL A 4 1.68 -5.13 5.19
C VAL A 4 2.92 -6.02 5.20
N SER A 5 2.80 -7.22 5.79
CA SER A 5 3.93 -8.14 5.85
C SER A 5 4.24 -8.71 4.47
N ASN A 6 5.47 -9.16 4.25
CA ASN A 6 5.91 -9.68 2.95
C ASN A 6 5.00 -10.78 2.42
N ASP A 7 4.51 -11.64 3.28
CA ASP A 7 3.64 -12.76 2.88
C ASP A 7 2.28 -12.30 2.36
N GLU A 8 1.89 -11.08 2.69
CA GLU A 8 0.58 -10.53 2.33
C GLU A 8 0.65 -9.53 1.18
N ILE A 9 1.84 -9.23 0.69
CA ILE A 9 2.00 -8.29 -0.42
C ILE A 9 1.79 -9.00 -1.75
N HIS A 10 0.93 -8.43 -2.58
CA HIS A 10 0.63 -8.98 -3.90
C HIS A 10 0.87 -7.90 -4.96
N TRP A 11 1.96 -8.04 -5.72
CA TRP A 11 2.28 -7.10 -6.80
C TRP A 11 1.68 -7.56 -8.11
N ILE A 12 0.93 -6.68 -8.75
CA ILE A 12 0.39 -6.94 -10.09
C ILE A 12 1.39 -6.50 -11.15
N ARG A 13 2.03 -5.34 -10.92
CA ARG A 13 3.11 -4.83 -11.78
C ARG A 13 4.44 -5.21 -11.15
N GLU A 14 4.97 -6.36 -11.54
CA GLU A 14 6.22 -6.86 -11.00
C GLU A 14 7.42 -5.99 -11.36
N ASP A 15 7.35 -5.30 -12.49
CA ASP A 15 8.38 -4.36 -12.91
C ASP A 15 8.47 -3.13 -12.01
N LEU A 16 7.44 -2.88 -11.20
CA LEU A 16 7.42 -1.76 -10.26
C LEU A 16 7.59 -2.19 -8.81
N THR A 17 7.95 -3.45 -8.59
CA THR A 17 8.19 -3.97 -7.24
C THR A 17 9.36 -3.24 -6.58
N LEU A 18 9.13 -2.79 -5.35
CA LEU A 18 10.14 -2.06 -4.60
C LEU A 18 11.14 -3.00 -3.94
N LYS A 19 12.39 -2.56 -3.88
CA LYS A 19 13.44 -3.21 -3.12
C LYS A 19 13.53 -2.57 -1.75
N VAL A 20 14.10 -3.29 -0.79
CA VAL A 20 14.31 -2.78 0.57
C VAL A 20 15.04 -1.43 0.51
N GLY A 21 14.47 -0.44 1.19
CA GLY A 21 15.01 0.91 1.22
C GLY A 21 14.42 1.85 0.18
N GLU A 22 13.66 1.32 -0.78
CA GLU A 22 13.04 2.15 -1.80
C GLU A 22 11.69 2.66 -1.36
N THR A 23 11.29 3.80 -1.92
CA THR A 23 9.98 4.40 -1.67
C THR A 23 9.30 4.70 -3.00
N MET A 24 7.98 4.83 -2.97
CA MET A 24 7.21 5.18 -4.17
C MET A 24 5.99 5.99 -3.78
N GLU A 25 5.77 7.09 -4.50
CA GLU A 25 4.53 7.84 -4.34
C GLU A 25 3.43 7.16 -5.13
N VAL A 26 2.30 6.93 -4.47
CA VAL A 26 1.16 6.24 -5.07
C VAL A 26 -0.13 6.89 -4.62
N GLU A 27 -1.23 6.41 -5.16
CA GLU A 27 -2.55 6.65 -4.61
C GLU A 27 -3.05 5.32 -4.05
N ALA A 28 -3.66 5.35 -2.87
CA ALA A 28 -4.07 4.13 -2.20
C ALA A 28 -5.45 4.28 -1.57
N ARG A 29 -6.08 3.14 -1.30
CA ARG A 29 -7.33 3.10 -0.56
C ARG A 29 -7.40 1.82 0.25
N ILE A 30 -8.12 1.90 1.36
CA ILE A 30 -8.32 0.75 2.25
C ILE A 30 -9.68 0.11 1.96
N ARG A 31 -10.67 0.92 1.58
CA ARG A 31 -12.01 0.42 1.29
C ARG A 31 -12.35 0.63 -0.17
N TYR A 32 -13.03 -0.36 -0.74
CA TYR A 32 -13.41 -0.35 -2.15
C TYR A 32 -14.11 0.94 -2.58
N ARG A 33 -14.97 1.49 -1.74
CA ARG A 33 -15.72 2.71 -2.07
C ARG A 33 -15.03 4.00 -1.67
N GLN A 34 -13.86 3.91 -1.10
CA GLN A 34 -13.10 5.08 -0.71
C GLN A 34 -12.46 5.70 -1.94
N VAL A 35 -12.41 7.03 -2.01
CA VAL A 35 -11.63 7.69 -3.04
C VAL A 35 -10.15 7.40 -2.81
N LEU A 36 -9.40 7.34 -3.91
CA LEU A 36 -7.96 7.15 -3.83
C LEU A 36 -7.33 8.35 -3.15
N GLU A 37 -6.41 8.08 -2.22
CA GLU A 37 -5.69 9.11 -1.47
C GLU A 37 -4.21 9.00 -1.71
N LYS A 38 -3.53 10.14 -1.71
CA LYS A 38 -2.08 10.14 -1.88
C LYS A 38 -1.41 9.44 -0.71
N ALA A 39 -0.44 8.61 -1.02
CA ALA A 39 0.30 7.85 -0.04
C ALA A 39 1.71 7.60 -0.54
N ILE A 40 2.59 7.21 0.40
CA ILE A 40 3.95 6.82 0.08
C ILE A 40 4.17 5.41 0.58
N LEU A 41 4.72 4.56 -0.27
CA LEU A 41 5.13 3.21 0.09
C LEU A 41 6.59 3.24 0.53
N TYR A 42 6.89 2.55 1.62
CA TYR A 42 8.26 2.37 2.11
C TYR A 42 8.52 0.88 2.21
N LYS A 43 9.42 0.37 1.39
CA LYS A 43 9.77 -1.05 1.46
C LYS A 43 10.83 -1.28 2.51
N VAL A 44 10.52 -2.15 3.46
CA VAL A 44 11.46 -2.57 4.49
C VAL A 44 11.64 -4.08 4.41
N GLU A 45 12.60 -4.60 5.17
CA GLU A 45 12.96 -6.01 5.11
C GLU A 45 11.80 -6.95 5.43
N SER A 46 10.97 -6.57 6.40
CA SER A 46 9.85 -7.40 6.85
C SER A 46 8.55 -7.18 6.09
N GLY A 47 8.47 -6.13 5.27
CA GLY A 47 7.23 -5.84 4.55
C GLY A 47 7.20 -4.46 3.95
N LEU A 48 6.02 -3.86 3.98
CA LEU A 48 5.77 -2.59 3.31
C LEU A 48 4.97 -1.69 4.24
N TYR A 49 5.45 -0.46 4.45
CA TYR A 49 4.68 0.57 5.13
C TYR A 49 3.96 1.43 4.11
N VAL A 50 2.73 1.79 4.43
CA VAL A 50 1.94 2.71 3.61
C VAL A 50 1.59 3.92 4.47
N GLU A 51 2.10 5.08 4.09
CA GLU A 51 1.84 6.33 4.79
C GLU A 51 0.94 7.21 3.96
N PHE A 52 -0.28 7.42 4.42
CA PHE A 52 -1.22 8.30 3.74
C PHE A 52 -0.91 9.76 4.04
N GLU A 53 -1.08 10.63 3.06
CA GLU A 53 -0.93 12.07 3.25
C GLU A 53 -1.92 12.58 4.29
N ASN A 54 -3.16 12.09 4.22
CA ASN A 54 -4.19 12.42 5.20
C ASN A 54 -4.42 11.21 6.09
N LYS A 55 -4.49 11.45 7.39
CA LYS A 55 -4.68 10.37 8.36
C LYS A 55 -5.97 9.61 8.08
N GLN A 56 -5.87 8.30 8.03
CA GLN A 56 -7.03 7.43 7.82
C GLN A 56 -7.59 6.99 9.17
N SER A 57 -8.92 7.00 9.29
CA SER A 57 -9.60 6.52 10.49
C SER A 57 -10.01 5.07 10.33
N ALA A 58 -10.21 4.37 11.45
CA ALA A 58 -10.75 3.02 11.50
C ALA A 58 -9.94 1.99 10.70
N ILE A 59 -8.61 2.13 10.69
CA ILE A 59 -7.73 1.12 10.11
C ILE A 59 -7.70 -0.08 11.05
N GLN A 60 -7.94 -1.27 10.51
CA GLN A 60 -7.94 -2.50 11.30
C GLN A 60 -7.15 -3.58 10.57
N GLU A 61 -6.57 -4.49 11.37
CA GLU A 61 -5.92 -5.68 10.83
C GLU A 61 -6.95 -6.49 10.03
N GLY A 62 -6.49 -7.11 8.97
CA GLY A 62 -7.34 -7.92 8.11
C GLY A 62 -8.01 -7.16 6.99
N GLN A 63 -8.00 -5.84 7.03
CA GLN A 63 -8.49 -5.04 5.90
C GLN A 63 -7.47 -5.07 4.76
N PHE A 64 -7.96 -4.90 3.54
CA PHE A 64 -7.09 -4.79 2.37
C PHE A 64 -6.69 -3.34 2.15
N VAL A 65 -5.46 -3.16 1.68
CA VAL A 65 -5.01 -1.89 1.12
C VAL A 65 -4.58 -2.14 -0.31
N ALA A 66 -4.97 -1.25 -1.21
CA ALA A 66 -4.59 -1.34 -2.62
C ALA A 66 -3.92 -0.03 -3.02
N TRP A 67 -2.89 -0.12 -3.85
CA TRP A 67 -2.17 1.06 -4.31
C TRP A 67 -2.13 1.12 -5.83
N TYR A 68 -2.25 2.34 -6.32
CA TYR A 68 -2.43 2.63 -7.74
C TYR A 68 -1.46 3.73 -8.17
N LYS A 69 -1.19 3.78 -9.46
CA LYS A 69 -0.48 4.90 -10.06
C LYS A 69 -1.12 5.16 -11.42
N ASN A 70 -1.52 6.41 -11.66
CA ASN A 70 -2.21 6.80 -12.90
C ASN A 70 -3.43 5.90 -13.17
N GLU A 71 -4.19 5.63 -12.11
CA GLU A 71 -5.40 4.80 -12.14
C GLU A 71 -5.15 3.31 -12.42
N GLU A 72 -3.89 2.91 -12.50
CA GLU A 72 -3.53 1.51 -12.69
C GLU A 72 -3.23 0.85 -11.35
N LEU A 73 -3.88 -0.27 -11.08
CA LEU A 73 -3.63 -1.04 -9.85
C LEU A 73 -2.24 -1.68 -9.93
N LEU A 74 -1.38 -1.31 -8.99
CA LEU A 74 -0.02 -1.83 -8.92
C LEU A 74 0.10 -3.04 -8.02
N GLY A 75 -0.66 -3.06 -6.94
CA GLY A 75 -0.59 -4.14 -5.97
C GLY A 75 -1.56 -3.94 -4.83
N SER A 76 -1.58 -4.91 -3.93
CA SER A 76 -2.45 -4.87 -2.75
C SER A 76 -1.88 -5.76 -1.66
N GLY A 77 -2.48 -5.68 -0.49
CA GLY A 77 -2.09 -6.54 0.61
C GLY A 77 -3.08 -6.46 1.75
N VAL A 78 -2.92 -7.38 2.69
CA VAL A 78 -3.74 -7.42 3.90
C VAL A 78 -2.98 -6.68 4.99
N ILE A 79 -3.66 -5.76 5.67
CA ILE A 79 -3.07 -4.98 6.75
C ILE A 79 -2.78 -5.89 7.95
N SER A 80 -1.56 -5.83 8.41
CA SER A 80 -1.12 -6.58 9.59
C SER A 80 -1.24 -5.80 10.86
#